data_9c7cd7c19d90b405a042daa8c3b58cf5
#
_entry.id   9c7cd7c19d90b405a042daa8c3b58cf5
#
_cell.length_a   1.000
_cell.length_b   1.000
_cell.length_c   1.000
_cell.angle_alpha   90.00
_cell.angle_beta   90.00
_cell.angle_gamma   90.00
#
_symmetry.space_group_name_H-M   'P 1'
#
loop_
_entity.id
_entity.type
_entity.pdbx_description
1 polymer ?
#
loop_
_entity_poly.entity_id
_entity_poly.type
_entity_poly.pdbx_seq_one_letter_code
_entity_poly.pdbx_strand_id
1 'polypeptide(L)'
;MSDFEKYLEKINAVHGLISALGLLNWDQETMMPSKAVLCRSRCNAVLSGLVHEIMTSPDFGELLERLSDQELSFDQTVAVRETKRDRDRAVKVPRKLVEELAMATTAANQTWVQARRENNWSLFAPDLQKIVELRKQQAEAIGYDEEPYDALLTEYEPGESTSNLVEQFSSLRDKLVPLLDKIRAKGSVDYDKLLQGNFEPALQQTMCINLLECIGFDFSGGRLDSSAHPFTAEIGCNTDVRLTVAYHRDNLGAALYAAIHEGGHGLYEQGLPSELMGT
;
A
#
# COMPACT_ATOMS: atom_id res chain seq x y z
N MET A 1 -20.33 -27.26 -9.73
CA MET A 1 -19.73 -25.97 -9.40
C MET A 1 -19.88 -25.07 -10.60
N SER A 2 -20.56 -23.94 -10.47
CA SER A 2 -20.70 -22.94 -11.52
C SER A 2 -19.35 -22.30 -11.88
N ASP A 3 -19.27 -21.59 -12.99
CA ASP A 3 -18.03 -20.88 -13.33
C ASP A 3 -17.73 -19.76 -12.33
N PHE A 4 -18.75 -19.09 -11.79
CA PHE A 4 -18.54 -18.08 -10.75
C PHE A 4 -18.05 -18.69 -9.41
N GLU A 5 -18.51 -19.88 -9.02
CA GLU A 5 -17.96 -20.59 -7.85
C GLU A 5 -16.49 -20.97 -8.03
N LYS A 6 -16.07 -21.38 -9.23
CA LYS A 6 -14.66 -21.65 -9.56
C LYS A 6 -13.81 -20.37 -9.54
N TYR A 7 -14.38 -19.27 -9.99
CA TYR A 7 -13.75 -17.93 -9.91
C TYR A 7 -13.49 -17.57 -8.45
N LEU A 8 -14.52 -17.66 -7.58
CA LEU A 8 -14.38 -17.37 -6.16
C LEU A 8 -13.33 -18.26 -5.48
N GLU A 9 -13.24 -19.54 -5.81
CA GLU A 9 -12.20 -20.43 -5.28
C GLU A 9 -10.79 -19.92 -5.58
N LYS A 10 -10.54 -19.48 -6.84
CA LYS A 10 -9.24 -18.95 -7.24
C LYS A 10 -8.94 -17.60 -6.60
N ILE A 11 -9.90 -16.69 -6.58
CA ILE A 11 -9.74 -15.35 -5.98
C ILE A 11 -9.54 -15.46 -4.47
N ASN A 12 -10.27 -16.33 -3.78
CA ASN A 12 -10.05 -16.60 -2.36
C ASN A 12 -8.63 -17.15 -2.08
N ALA A 13 -8.08 -18.00 -2.96
CA ALA A 13 -6.69 -18.44 -2.82
C ALA A 13 -5.69 -17.28 -3.00
N VAL A 14 -5.91 -16.43 -4.01
CA VAL A 14 -5.11 -15.20 -4.23
C VAL A 14 -5.21 -14.27 -3.02
N HIS A 15 -6.43 -13.99 -2.56
CA HIS A 15 -6.68 -13.14 -1.40
C HIS A 15 -5.99 -13.67 -0.12
N GLY A 16 -6.07 -14.98 0.14
CA GLY A 16 -5.37 -15.60 1.27
C GLY A 16 -3.84 -15.44 1.20
N LEU A 17 -3.26 -15.54 0.00
CA LEU A 17 -1.81 -15.31 -0.20
C LEU A 17 -1.45 -13.82 -0.03
N ILE A 18 -2.27 -12.90 -0.51
CA ILE A 18 -2.08 -11.46 -0.33
C ILE A 18 -2.22 -11.08 1.15
N SER A 19 -3.18 -11.65 1.86
CA SER A 19 -3.35 -11.45 3.31
C SER A 19 -2.12 -11.92 4.09
N ALA A 20 -1.56 -13.07 3.72
CA ALA A 20 -0.30 -13.56 4.31
C ALA A 20 0.88 -12.61 4.03
N LEU A 21 0.98 -12.07 2.79
CA LEU A 21 1.96 -11.03 2.43
C LEU A 21 1.75 -9.76 3.25
N GLY A 22 0.52 -9.31 3.41
CA GLY A 22 0.16 -8.14 4.23
C GLY A 22 0.64 -8.30 5.68
N LEU A 23 0.36 -9.46 6.29
CA LEU A 23 0.83 -9.77 7.64
C LEU A 23 2.36 -9.82 7.74
N LEU A 24 3.03 -10.42 6.77
CA LEU A 24 4.49 -10.47 6.73
C LEU A 24 5.12 -9.09 6.55
N ASN A 25 4.49 -8.22 5.75
CA ASN A 25 4.94 -6.84 5.57
C ASN A 25 4.71 -6.00 6.82
N TRP A 26 3.55 -6.14 7.47
CA TRP A 26 3.30 -5.48 8.75
C TRP A 26 4.32 -5.91 9.82
N ASP A 27 4.60 -7.22 9.95
CA ASP A 27 5.60 -7.72 10.89
C ASP A 27 7.01 -7.20 10.58
N GLN A 28 7.36 -7.08 9.29
CA GLN A 28 8.64 -6.52 8.85
C GLN A 28 8.85 -5.08 9.32
N GLU A 29 7.80 -4.25 9.28
CA GLU A 29 7.86 -2.85 9.67
C GLU A 29 7.79 -2.64 11.20
N THR A 30 7.36 -3.66 11.95
CA THR A 30 7.05 -3.51 13.38
C THR A 30 7.91 -4.39 14.29
N MET A 31 7.89 -5.70 14.11
CA MET A 31 8.39 -6.67 15.11
C MET A 31 9.46 -7.62 14.57
N MET A 32 9.70 -7.66 13.26
CA MET A 32 10.64 -8.61 12.66
C MET A 32 12.07 -8.40 13.17
N PRO A 33 12.77 -9.44 13.66
CA PRO A 33 14.19 -9.34 13.99
C PRO A 33 15.03 -8.94 12.77
N SER A 34 15.96 -8.01 12.93
CA SER A 34 16.77 -7.46 11.83
C SER A 34 17.56 -8.50 11.03
N LYS A 35 17.95 -9.61 11.65
CA LYS A 35 18.64 -10.73 10.97
C LYS A 35 17.72 -11.59 10.08
N ALA A 36 16.40 -11.40 10.16
CA ALA A 36 15.44 -12.20 9.41
C ALA A 36 15.19 -11.70 7.97
N VAL A 37 15.78 -10.57 7.56
CA VAL A 37 15.52 -9.90 6.26
C VAL A 37 15.66 -10.86 5.08
N LEU A 38 16.76 -11.64 5.00
CA LEU A 38 16.97 -12.56 3.89
C LEU A 38 15.94 -13.68 3.84
N CYS A 39 15.52 -14.19 5.00
CA CYS A 39 14.46 -15.19 5.08
C CYS A 39 13.12 -14.58 4.65
N ARG A 40 12.77 -13.39 5.16
CA ARG A 40 11.55 -12.67 4.82
C ARG A 40 11.46 -12.35 3.33
N SER A 41 12.53 -11.83 2.72
CA SER A 41 12.54 -11.51 1.29
C SER A 41 12.29 -12.75 0.41
N ARG A 42 12.86 -13.92 0.80
CA ARG A 42 12.58 -15.19 0.11
C ARG A 42 11.12 -15.63 0.27
N CYS A 43 10.57 -15.52 1.48
CA CYS A 43 9.15 -15.85 1.71
C CYS A 43 8.23 -14.96 0.86
N ASN A 44 8.46 -13.64 0.88
CA ASN A 44 7.67 -12.69 0.09
C ASN A 44 7.78 -12.98 -1.42
N ALA A 45 8.98 -13.29 -1.93
CA ALA A 45 9.17 -13.67 -3.33
C ALA A 45 8.36 -14.92 -3.72
N VAL A 46 8.41 -15.96 -2.88
CA VAL A 46 7.65 -17.21 -3.13
C VAL A 46 6.14 -16.93 -3.15
N LEU A 47 5.61 -16.22 -2.15
CA LEU A 47 4.18 -15.89 -2.09
C LEU A 47 3.74 -15.02 -3.26
N SER A 48 4.51 -13.98 -3.60
CA SER A 48 4.23 -13.12 -4.76
C SER A 48 4.27 -13.91 -6.08
N GLY A 49 5.23 -14.86 -6.20
CA GLY A 49 5.30 -15.76 -7.34
C GLY A 49 4.09 -16.70 -7.46
N LEU A 50 3.55 -17.20 -6.33
CA LEU A 50 2.34 -18.01 -6.31
C LEU A 50 1.08 -17.22 -6.69
N VAL A 51 0.94 -15.99 -6.16
CA VAL A 51 -0.14 -15.07 -6.59
C VAL A 51 -0.09 -14.85 -8.10
N HIS A 52 1.09 -14.51 -8.61
CA HIS A 52 1.29 -14.28 -10.04
C HIS A 52 0.96 -15.54 -10.87
N GLU A 53 1.37 -16.72 -10.42
CA GLU A 53 1.10 -17.99 -11.11
C GLU A 53 -0.41 -18.28 -11.21
N ILE A 54 -1.17 -18.09 -10.12
CA ILE A 54 -2.63 -18.27 -10.14
C ILE A 54 -3.27 -17.26 -11.08
N MET A 55 -2.93 -15.97 -10.95
CA MET A 55 -3.49 -14.88 -11.75
C MET A 55 -3.22 -15.05 -13.24
N THR A 56 -2.04 -15.56 -13.63
CA THR A 56 -1.64 -15.68 -15.03
C THR A 56 -1.92 -17.05 -15.63
N SER A 57 -2.48 -17.98 -14.86
CA SER A 57 -2.76 -19.34 -15.36
C SER A 57 -3.73 -19.29 -16.55
N PRO A 58 -3.51 -20.14 -17.60
CA PRO A 58 -4.36 -20.16 -18.80
C PRO A 58 -5.82 -20.49 -18.46
N ASP A 59 -6.04 -21.46 -17.58
CA ASP A 59 -7.38 -21.90 -17.17
C ASP A 59 -8.16 -20.79 -16.44
N PHE A 60 -7.47 -19.92 -15.69
CA PHE A 60 -8.11 -18.74 -15.08
C PHE A 60 -8.50 -17.70 -16.14
N GLY A 61 -7.64 -17.50 -17.15
CA GLY A 61 -7.98 -16.63 -18.26
C GLY A 61 -9.22 -17.11 -19.03
N GLU A 62 -9.27 -18.38 -19.38
CA GLU A 62 -10.44 -18.96 -20.05
C GLU A 62 -11.72 -18.87 -19.18
N LEU A 63 -11.58 -19.00 -17.87
CA LEU A 63 -12.70 -18.84 -16.94
C LEU A 63 -13.24 -17.40 -16.94
N LEU A 64 -12.37 -16.40 -16.90
CA LEU A 64 -12.75 -14.98 -16.94
C LEU A 64 -13.43 -14.61 -18.27
N GLU A 65 -12.95 -15.14 -19.42
CA GLU A 65 -13.61 -14.93 -20.70
C GLU A 65 -15.03 -15.51 -20.70
N ARG A 66 -15.21 -16.76 -20.23
CA ARG A 66 -16.56 -17.35 -20.13
C ARG A 66 -17.49 -16.58 -19.21
N LEU A 67 -16.97 -16.05 -18.08
CA LEU A 67 -17.76 -15.24 -17.16
C LEU A 67 -18.16 -13.88 -17.76
N SER A 68 -17.30 -13.28 -18.59
CA SER A 68 -17.60 -12.03 -19.27
C SER A 68 -18.77 -12.13 -20.26
N ASP A 69 -19.04 -13.35 -20.76
CA ASP A 69 -20.14 -13.65 -21.68
C ASP A 69 -21.43 -14.10 -20.95
N GLN A 70 -21.42 -14.20 -19.60
CA GLN A 70 -22.58 -14.65 -18.82
C GLN A 70 -23.37 -13.46 -18.26
N GLU A 71 -24.66 -13.71 -17.99
CA GLU A 71 -25.50 -12.78 -17.24
C GLU A 71 -25.17 -12.88 -15.74
N LEU A 72 -24.45 -11.89 -15.22
CA LEU A 72 -24.00 -11.78 -13.84
C LEU A 72 -24.71 -10.63 -13.12
N SER A 73 -24.73 -10.65 -11.79
CA SER A 73 -25.14 -9.49 -11.00
C SER A 73 -24.19 -8.31 -11.22
N PHE A 74 -24.59 -7.10 -10.81
CA PHE A 74 -23.75 -5.91 -10.92
C PHE A 74 -22.39 -6.12 -10.24
N ASP A 75 -22.38 -6.57 -8.97
CA ASP A 75 -21.15 -6.79 -8.20
C ASP A 75 -20.26 -7.87 -8.84
N GLN A 76 -20.85 -8.97 -9.26
CA GLN A 76 -20.14 -10.03 -9.97
C GLN A 76 -19.50 -9.53 -11.28
N THR A 77 -20.23 -8.72 -12.05
CA THR A 77 -19.72 -8.12 -13.29
C THR A 77 -18.53 -7.21 -13.02
N VAL A 78 -18.62 -6.38 -11.97
CA VAL A 78 -17.52 -5.49 -11.56
C VAL A 78 -16.32 -6.32 -11.12
N ALA A 79 -16.51 -7.32 -10.25
CA ALA A 79 -15.43 -8.17 -9.74
C ALA A 79 -14.69 -8.89 -10.89
N VAL A 80 -15.42 -9.50 -11.83
CA VAL A 80 -14.83 -10.18 -13.00
C VAL A 80 -14.07 -9.19 -13.90
N ARG A 81 -14.64 -8.01 -14.15
CA ARG A 81 -14.01 -6.96 -14.98
C ARG A 81 -12.69 -6.48 -14.36
N GLU A 82 -12.68 -6.15 -13.08
CA GLU A 82 -11.48 -5.67 -12.39
C GLU A 82 -10.41 -6.77 -12.32
N THR A 83 -10.79 -7.99 -11.99
CA THR A 83 -9.88 -9.14 -12.01
C THR A 83 -9.28 -9.39 -13.38
N LYS A 84 -10.10 -9.26 -14.45
CA LYS A 84 -9.60 -9.39 -15.82
C LYS A 84 -8.57 -8.32 -16.15
N ARG A 85 -8.83 -7.06 -15.79
CA ARG A 85 -7.87 -5.95 -15.95
C ARG A 85 -6.54 -6.25 -15.27
N ASP A 86 -6.60 -6.70 -14.01
CA ASP A 86 -5.40 -6.99 -13.22
C ASP A 86 -4.63 -8.19 -13.79
N ARG A 87 -5.35 -9.21 -14.26
CA ARG A 87 -4.76 -10.34 -14.98
C ARG A 87 -4.10 -9.93 -16.29
N ASP A 88 -4.77 -9.12 -17.11
CA ASP A 88 -4.25 -8.67 -18.42
C ASP A 88 -2.94 -7.89 -18.27
N ARG A 89 -2.76 -7.24 -17.12
CA ARG A 89 -1.54 -6.60 -16.70
C ARG A 89 -0.50 -7.62 -16.20
N ALA A 90 -0.92 -8.55 -15.32
CA ALA A 90 -0.04 -9.54 -14.72
C ALA A 90 0.58 -10.50 -15.75
N VAL A 91 -0.16 -10.92 -16.79
CA VAL A 91 0.36 -11.83 -17.84
C VAL A 91 1.50 -11.23 -18.66
N LYS A 92 1.62 -9.89 -18.70
CA LYS A 92 2.69 -9.20 -19.40
C LYS A 92 4.00 -9.20 -18.60
N VAL A 93 3.93 -9.32 -17.28
CA VAL A 93 5.08 -9.24 -16.37
C VAL A 93 5.64 -10.63 -16.10
N PRO A 94 6.92 -10.93 -16.41
CA PRO A 94 7.51 -12.24 -16.11
C PRO A 94 7.52 -12.52 -14.60
N ARG A 95 7.15 -13.74 -14.18
CA ARG A 95 7.17 -14.19 -12.78
C ARG A 95 8.50 -13.87 -12.08
N LYS A 96 9.62 -14.10 -12.77
CA LYS A 96 10.96 -13.81 -12.25
C LYS A 96 11.11 -12.35 -11.83
N LEU A 97 10.56 -11.41 -12.61
CA LEU A 97 10.61 -9.98 -12.29
C LEU A 97 9.76 -9.66 -11.05
N VAL A 98 8.60 -10.29 -10.88
CA VAL A 98 7.75 -10.15 -9.68
C VAL A 98 8.50 -10.63 -8.44
N GLU A 99 9.15 -11.79 -8.50
CA GLU A 99 9.93 -12.35 -7.40
C GLU A 99 11.15 -11.46 -7.07
N GLU A 100 11.87 -10.96 -8.08
CA GLU A 100 13.00 -10.06 -7.89
C GLU A 100 12.59 -8.71 -7.27
N LEU A 101 11.46 -8.15 -7.68
CA LEU A 101 10.90 -6.94 -7.07
C LEU A 101 10.55 -7.17 -5.59
N ALA A 102 9.85 -8.25 -5.27
CA ALA A 102 9.49 -8.59 -3.89
C ALA A 102 10.74 -8.77 -3.00
N MET A 103 11.79 -9.41 -3.52
CA MET A 103 13.07 -9.53 -2.80
C MET A 103 13.76 -8.19 -2.60
N ALA A 104 13.85 -7.38 -3.66
CA ALA A 104 14.54 -6.10 -3.63
C ALA A 104 13.86 -5.10 -2.68
N THR A 105 12.55 -4.98 -2.74
CA THR A 105 11.79 -4.06 -1.87
C THR A 105 11.88 -4.45 -0.40
N THR A 106 11.76 -5.75 -0.09
CA THR A 106 11.91 -6.26 1.28
C THR A 106 13.31 -5.98 1.85
N ALA A 107 14.36 -6.20 1.05
CA ALA A 107 15.74 -5.93 1.48
C ALA A 107 15.99 -4.42 1.65
N ALA A 108 15.54 -3.62 0.70
CA ALA A 108 15.72 -2.17 0.69
C ALA A 108 15.05 -1.46 1.89
N ASN A 109 13.97 -2.00 2.41
CA ASN A 109 13.28 -1.43 3.58
C ASN A 109 14.23 -1.31 4.79
N GLN A 110 14.95 -2.37 5.13
CA GLN A 110 15.90 -2.35 6.25
C GLN A 110 17.03 -1.34 6.05
N THR A 111 17.57 -1.28 4.84
CA THR A 111 18.61 -0.32 4.48
C THR A 111 18.08 1.11 4.56
N TRP A 112 16.83 1.33 4.15
CA TRP A 112 16.16 2.64 4.25
C TRP A 112 15.97 3.07 5.72
N VAL A 113 15.49 2.20 6.61
CA VAL A 113 15.34 2.49 8.04
C VAL A 113 16.68 2.89 8.65
N GLN A 114 17.75 2.15 8.34
CA GLN A 114 19.09 2.47 8.81
C GLN A 114 19.58 3.81 8.25
N ALA A 115 19.47 4.02 6.94
CA ALA A 115 19.90 5.24 6.26
C ALA A 115 19.18 6.49 6.82
N ARG A 116 17.88 6.39 7.08
CA ARG A 116 17.11 7.48 7.73
C ARG A 116 17.62 7.79 9.12
N ARG A 117 17.84 6.76 9.96
CA ARG A 117 18.33 6.94 11.33
C ARG A 117 19.73 7.57 11.37
N GLU A 118 20.58 7.21 10.40
CA GLU A 118 21.96 7.69 10.30
C GLU A 118 22.09 8.96 9.44
N ASN A 119 21.00 9.46 8.85
CA ASN A 119 20.99 10.52 7.86
C ASN A 119 22.03 10.29 6.74
N ASN A 120 22.10 9.04 6.27
CA ASN A 120 23.11 8.58 5.31
C ASN A 120 22.47 8.03 4.04
N TRP A 121 22.25 8.91 3.07
CA TRP A 121 21.70 8.56 1.76
C TRP A 121 22.48 7.48 1.02
N SER A 122 23.82 7.47 1.15
CA SER A 122 24.68 6.54 0.43
C SER A 122 24.45 5.08 0.78
N LEU A 123 23.86 4.79 1.94
CA LEU A 123 23.47 3.44 2.32
C LEU A 123 22.28 2.94 1.49
N PHE A 124 21.29 3.78 1.23
CA PHE A 124 20.05 3.40 0.57
C PHE A 124 20.10 3.55 -0.96
N ALA A 125 20.90 4.47 -1.49
CA ALA A 125 20.93 4.79 -2.91
C ALA A 125 21.12 3.55 -3.84
N PRO A 126 21.99 2.56 -3.53
CA PRO A 126 22.13 1.37 -4.36
C PRO A 126 20.88 0.50 -4.43
N ASP A 127 20.17 0.34 -3.30
CA ASP A 127 18.94 -0.44 -3.25
C ASP A 127 17.82 0.25 -4.01
N LEU A 128 17.70 1.58 -3.86
CA LEU A 128 16.75 2.37 -4.63
C LEU A 128 17.03 2.27 -6.13
N GLN A 129 18.31 2.37 -6.54
CA GLN A 129 18.69 2.20 -7.94
C GLN A 129 18.23 0.84 -8.48
N LYS A 130 18.43 -0.23 -7.71
CA LYS A 130 17.98 -1.57 -8.10
C LYS A 130 16.46 -1.63 -8.27
N ILE A 131 15.70 -1.05 -7.35
CA ILE A 131 14.23 -0.99 -7.44
C ILE A 131 13.79 -0.21 -8.67
N VAL A 132 14.39 0.94 -8.93
CA VAL A 132 14.10 1.76 -10.13
C VAL A 132 14.34 0.99 -11.42
N GLU A 133 15.46 0.26 -11.53
CA GLU A 133 15.75 -0.56 -12.70
C GLU A 133 14.74 -1.71 -12.89
N LEU A 134 14.30 -2.35 -11.81
CA LEU A 134 13.25 -3.39 -11.87
C LEU A 134 11.89 -2.81 -12.24
N ARG A 135 11.53 -1.63 -11.73
CA ARG A 135 10.29 -0.93 -12.10
C ARG A 135 10.29 -0.48 -13.57
N LYS A 136 11.43 -0.04 -14.10
CA LYS A 136 11.56 0.23 -15.54
C LYS A 136 11.32 -1.03 -16.37
N GLN A 137 11.92 -2.17 -15.99
CA GLN A 137 11.66 -3.44 -16.66
C GLN A 137 10.19 -3.86 -16.59
N GLN A 138 9.51 -3.58 -15.47
CA GLN A 138 8.07 -3.81 -15.32
C GLN A 138 7.27 -2.92 -16.26
N ALA A 139 7.58 -1.63 -16.36
CA ALA A 139 6.94 -0.69 -17.28
C ALA A 139 7.09 -1.14 -18.74
N GLU A 140 8.29 -1.53 -19.15
CA GLU A 140 8.57 -2.07 -20.49
C GLU A 140 7.77 -3.36 -20.77
N ALA A 141 7.67 -4.24 -19.78
CA ALA A 141 6.89 -5.49 -19.93
C ALA A 141 5.39 -5.24 -20.08
N ILE A 142 4.83 -4.29 -19.31
CA ILE A 142 3.42 -3.90 -19.39
C ILE A 142 3.12 -3.20 -20.73
N GLY A 143 4.07 -2.36 -21.18
CA GLY A 143 3.93 -1.50 -22.35
C GLY A 143 3.23 -0.17 -22.01
N TYR A 144 3.56 0.86 -22.75
CA TYR A 144 3.03 2.23 -22.62
C TYR A 144 3.07 2.92 -23.99
N ASP A 145 2.27 3.97 -24.16
CA ASP A 145 2.21 4.69 -25.43
C ASP A 145 3.25 5.84 -25.46
N GLU A 146 3.23 6.75 -24.49
CA GLU A 146 4.07 7.94 -24.46
C GLU A 146 5.12 7.90 -23.36
N GLU A 147 4.70 7.65 -22.12
CA GLU A 147 5.55 7.73 -20.94
C GLU A 147 5.64 6.40 -20.19
N PRO A 148 6.86 5.91 -19.86
CA PRO A 148 7.03 4.66 -19.10
C PRO A 148 6.27 4.65 -17.77
N TYR A 149 6.08 5.82 -17.16
CA TYR A 149 5.38 5.95 -15.89
C TYR A 149 3.89 5.62 -16.01
N ASP A 150 3.26 5.80 -17.19
CA ASP A 150 1.85 5.49 -17.43
C ASP A 150 1.57 4.00 -17.18
N ALA A 151 2.48 3.12 -17.57
CA ALA A 151 2.38 1.69 -17.29
C ALA A 151 2.30 1.36 -15.79
N LEU A 152 2.96 2.14 -14.93
CA LEU A 152 2.95 1.97 -13.49
C LEU A 152 1.77 2.72 -12.85
N LEU A 153 1.40 3.87 -13.40
CA LEU A 153 0.29 4.70 -12.92
C LEU A 153 -1.05 3.96 -12.97
N THR A 154 -1.29 3.17 -14.00
CA THR A 154 -2.53 2.40 -14.18
C THR A 154 -2.81 1.37 -13.08
N GLU A 155 -1.85 1.09 -12.20
CA GLU A 155 -2.04 0.25 -11.01
C GLU A 155 -2.88 0.96 -9.94
N TYR A 156 -2.73 2.27 -9.86
CA TYR A 156 -3.35 3.12 -8.84
C TYR A 156 -4.51 3.96 -9.40
N GLU A 157 -4.33 4.46 -10.62
CA GLU A 157 -5.27 5.35 -11.31
C GLU A 157 -5.58 4.82 -12.70
N PRO A 158 -6.45 3.81 -12.82
CA PRO A 158 -6.81 3.23 -14.11
C PRO A 158 -7.40 4.27 -15.07
N GLY A 159 -6.79 4.37 -16.26
CA GLY A 159 -7.22 5.31 -17.30
C GLY A 159 -6.59 6.71 -17.24
N GLU A 160 -5.77 6.98 -16.20
CA GLU A 160 -4.99 8.22 -16.13
C GLU A 160 -3.69 8.11 -16.93
N SER A 161 -3.17 9.29 -17.34
CA SER A 161 -1.89 9.44 -18.00
C SER A 161 -1.03 10.52 -17.35
N THR A 162 0.27 10.40 -17.51
CA THR A 162 1.23 11.41 -17.04
C THR A 162 0.93 12.78 -17.65
N SER A 163 0.58 12.85 -18.93
CA SER A 163 0.25 14.10 -19.62
C SER A 163 -0.98 14.79 -19.00
N ASN A 164 -2.04 14.03 -18.70
CA ASN A 164 -3.25 14.56 -18.06
C ASN A 164 -2.96 15.04 -16.63
N LEU A 165 -2.20 14.27 -15.85
CA LEU A 165 -1.80 14.67 -14.49
C LEU A 165 -0.92 15.92 -14.49
N VAL A 166 0.00 16.07 -15.47
CA VAL A 166 0.83 17.28 -15.61
C VAL A 166 -0.04 18.51 -15.85
N GLU A 167 -1.07 18.42 -16.69
CA GLU A 167 -2.00 19.52 -16.94
C GLU A 167 -2.78 19.90 -15.66
N GLN A 168 -3.39 18.90 -15.00
CA GLN A 168 -4.17 19.08 -13.78
C GLN A 168 -3.32 19.69 -12.65
N PHE A 169 -2.14 19.13 -12.39
CA PHE A 169 -1.26 19.59 -11.32
C PHE A 169 -0.62 20.93 -11.61
N SER A 170 -0.35 21.26 -12.88
CA SER A 170 0.10 22.62 -13.25
C SER A 170 -0.98 23.64 -12.94
N SER A 171 -2.23 23.39 -13.34
CA SER A 171 -3.36 24.26 -13.02
C SER A 171 -3.57 24.41 -11.50
N LEU A 172 -3.45 23.33 -10.75
CA LEU A 172 -3.57 23.33 -9.29
C LEU A 172 -2.43 24.15 -8.64
N ARG A 173 -1.19 23.91 -9.05
CA ARG A 173 0.00 24.64 -8.57
C ARG A 173 -0.13 26.13 -8.78
N ASP A 174 -0.58 26.57 -9.95
CA ASP A 174 -0.74 27.97 -10.30
C ASP A 174 -1.75 28.71 -9.39
N LYS A 175 -2.67 27.96 -8.76
CA LYS A 175 -3.62 28.49 -7.77
C LYS A 175 -3.13 28.36 -6.34
N LEU A 176 -2.51 27.23 -5.98
CA LEU A 176 -2.09 26.95 -4.61
C LEU A 176 -0.85 27.76 -4.19
N VAL A 177 0.15 27.92 -5.07
CA VAL A 177 1.38 28.65 -4.72
C VAL A 177 1.07 30.10 -4.34
N PRO A 178 0.31 30.88 -5.13
CA PRO A 178 -0.05 32.24 -4.74
C PRO A 178 -0.91 32.31 -3.47
N LEU A 179 -1.75 31.31 -3.22
CA LEU A 179 -2.54 31.23 -1.97
C LEU A 179 -1.62 31.01 -0.76
N LEU A 180 -0.67 30.08 -0.88
CA LEU A 180 0.33 29.82 0.16
C LEU A 180 1.17 31.05 0.47
N ASP A 181 1.60 31.79 -0.56
CA ASP A 181 2.36 33.02 -0.38
C ASP A 181 1.53 34.11 0.35
N LYS A 182 0.23 34.24 0.04
CA LYS A 182 -0.68 35.11 0.77
C LYS A 182 -0.84 34.74 2.23
N ILE A 183 -0.93 33.41 2.52
CA ILE A 183 -1.01 32.91 3.90
C ILE A 183 0.28 33.22 4.66
N ARG A 184 1.45 32.96 4.05
CA ARG A 184 2.76 33.25 4.64
C ARG A 184 2.96 34.72 4.92
N ALA A 185 2.52 35.60 3.99
CA ALA A 185 2.62 37.05 4.15
C ALA A 185 1.79 37.61 5.33
N LYS A 186 0.73 36.89 5.75
CA LYS A 186 -0.06 37.27 6.94
C LYS A 186 0.60 36.94 8.28
N GLY A 187 1.72 36.24 8.25
CA GLY A 187 2.38 35.71 9.43
C GLY A 187 1.73 34.37 9.90
N SER A 188 2.51 33.55 10.57
CA SER A 188 2.05 32.33 11.17
C SER A 188 1.88 32.49 12.68
N VAL A 189 0.84 31.89 13.23
CA VAL A 189 0.85 31.55 14.66
C VAL A 189 1.81 30.38 14.82
N ASP A 190 2.77 30.50 15.70
CA ASP A 190 3.77 29.47 15.96
C ASP A 190 3.13 28.35 16.80
N TYR A 191 2.30 27.54 16.14
CA TYR A 191 1.67 26.37 16.76
C TYR A 191 2.68 25.27 17.10
N ASP A 192 3.83 25.28 16.44
CA ASP A 192 4.88 24.27 16.68
C ASP A 192 5.37 24.31 18.14
N LYS A 193 5.41 25.53 18.74
CA LYS A 193 5.78 25.66 20.16
C LYS A 193 4.81 24.98 21.11
N LEU A 194 3.54 24.86 20.77
CA LEU A 194 2.54 24.18 21.59
C LEU A 194 2.73 22.65 21.57
N LEU A 195 3.31 22.13 20.51
CA LEU A 195 3.52 20.70 20.27
C LEU A 195 4.96 20.25 20.51
N GLN A 196 5.86 21.20 20.90
CA GLN A 196 7.23 20.90 21.28
C GLN A 196 7.34 20.71 22.80
N GLY A 197 8.11 19.69 23.21
CA GLY A 197 8.28 19.39 24.63
C GLY A 197 9.11 18.13 24.84
N ASN A 198 8.91 17.48 25.97
CA ASN A 198 9.44 16.16 26.24
C ASN A 198 8.26 15.23 26.53
N PHE A 199 7.83 14.52 25.52
CA PHE A 199 6.65 13.66 25.53
C PHE A 199 7.07 12.18 25.52
N GLU A 200 6.80 11.48 26.61
CA GLU A 200 7.11 10.06 26.70
C GLU A 200 6.32 9.23 25.67
N PRO A 201 6.98 8.34 24.89
CA PRO A 201 6.32 7.54 23.86
C PRO A 201 5.10 6.75 24.34
N ALA A 202 5.16 6.20 25.56
CA ALA A 202 4.03 5.47 26.14
C ALA A 202 2.78 6.36 26.36
N LEU A 203 2.99 7.63 26.76
CA LEU A 203 1.89 8.59 26.90
C LEU A 203 1.36 9.04 25.56
N GLN A 204 2.23 9.22 24.56
CA GLN A 204 1.80 9.49 23.18
C GLN A 204 0.93 8.34 22.64
N GLN A 205 1.35 7.09 22.84
CA GLN A 205 0.58 5.91 22.45
C GLN A 205 -0.80 5.88 23.10
N THR A 206 -0.88 6.10 24.40
CA THR A 206 -2.17 6.18 25.11
C THR A 206 -3.06 7.27 24.53
N MET A 207 -2.51 8.43 24.23
CA MET A 207 -3.26 9.54 23.63
C MET A 207 -3.74 9.21 22.22
N CYS A 208 -2.91 8.58 21.39
CA CYS A 208 -3.29 8.11 20.06
C CYS A 208 -4.43 7.08 20.13
N ILE A 209 -4.37 6.12 21.05
CA ILE A 209 -5.44 5.13 21.26
C ILE A 209 -6.75 5.85 21.62
N ASN A 210 -6.74 6.76 22.58
CA ASN A 210 -7.92 7.52 22.97
C ASN A 210 -8.51 8.34 21.80
N LEU A 211 -7.66 8.94 20.96
CA LEU A 211 -8.11 9.68 19.76
C LEU A 211 -8.75 8.73 18.74
N LEU A 212 -8.16 7.57 18.49
CA LEU A 212 -8.70 6.57 17.58
C LEU A 212 -10.04 6.04 18.07
N GLU A 213 -10.20 5.76 19.36
CA GLU A 213 -11.48 5.40 19.97
C GLU A 213 -12.52 6.54 19.82
N CYS A 214 -12.11 7.80 20.02
CA CYS A 214 -13.00 8.95 19.84
C CYS A 214 -13.52 9.12 18.42
N ILE A 215 -12.74 8.76 17.39
CA ILE A 215 -13.20 8.79 15.99
C ILE A 215 -13.95 7.52 15.58
N GLY A 216 -14.02 6.50 16.45
CA GLY A 216 -14.81 5.30 16.25
C GLY A 216 -14.03 4.08 15.72
N PHE A 217 -12.69 4.09 15.78
CA PHE A 217 -11.89 2.91 15.41
C PHE A 217 -12.12 1.78 16.42
N ASP A 218 -12.49 0.61 15.92
CA ASP A 218 -12.76 -0.58 16.74
C ASP A 218 -11.46 -1.39 16.99
N PHE A 219 -10.95 -1.30 18.20
CA PHE A 219 -9.78 -2.07 18.63
C PHE A 219 -10.05 -3.56 18.84
N SER A 220 -11.29 -4.04 18.77
CA SER A 220 -11.57 -5.48 18.74
C SER A 220 -11.27 -6.09 17.36
N GLY A 221 -11.36 -5.26 16.32
CA GLY A 221 -11.00 -5.60 14.93
C GLY A 221 -9.73 -4.90 14.43
N GLY A 222 -8.91 -4.36 15.32
CA GLY A 222 -7.69 -3.67 14.92
C GLY A 222 -6.69 -3.46 16.05
N ARG A 223 -5.53 -2.85 15.72
CA ARG A 223 -4.46 -2.55 16.68
C ARG A 223 -3.63 -1.35 16.25
N LEU A 224 -2.91 -0.75 17.20
CA LEU A 224 -1.95 0.33 16.98
C LEU A 224 -0.56 -0.08 17.45
N ASP A 225 0.42 -0.05 16.55
CA ASP A 225 1.81 -0.39 16.81
C ASP A 225 2.77 0.75 16.44
N SER A 226 4.06 0.59 16.78
CA SER A 226 5.10 1.54 16.39
C SER A 226 5.84 1.07 15.15
N SER A 227 6.10 1.99 14.22
CA SER A 227 6.91 1.76 13.02
C SER A 227 7.80 2.96 12.70
N ALA A 228 8.74 2.78 11.76
CA ALA A 228 9.61 3.87 11.30
C ALA A 228 8.87 4.90 10.45
N HIS A 229 7.81 4.49 9.77
CA HIS A 229 6.90 5.34 8.98
C HIS A 229 5.47 4.89 9.26
N PRO A 230 4.55 5.79 9.63
CA PRO A 230 3.15 5.45 9.82
C PRO A 230 2.53 4.80 8.58
N PHE A 231 1.68 3.80 8.78
CA PHE A 231 0.89 3.18 7.72
C PHE A 231 -0.28 2.39 8.31
N THR A 232 -1.27 2.14 7.47
CA THR A 232 -2.39 1.24 7.73
C THR A 232 -2.25 -0.03 6.88
N ALA A 233 -2.53 -1.19 7.48
CA ALA A 233 -2.59 -2.47 6.80
C ALA A 233 -3.89 -3.19 7.15
N GLU A 234 -4.65 -3.58 6.13
CA GLU A 234 -5.74 -4.54 6.22
C GLU A 234 -5.17 -5.94 5.98
N ILE A 235 -5.48 -6.90 6.86
CA ILE A 235 -4.94 -8.26 6.81
C ILE A 235 -6.03 -9.24 6.37
N GLY A 236 -6.48 -9.06 5.13
CA GLY A 236 -7.42 -9.96 4.46
C GLY A 236 -8.87 -9.90 4.96
N CYS A 237 -9.19 -8.99 5.90
CA CYS A 237 -10.56 -8.77 6.32
C CYS A 237 -10.71 -7.46 7.10
N ASN A 238 -11.92 -6.91 7.10
CA ASN A 238 -12.27 -5.68 7.82
C ASN A 238 -12.21 -5.81 9.36
N THR A 239 -11.90 -6.99 9.89
CA THR A 239 -11.77 -7.29 11.32
C THR A 239 -10.33 -7.58 11.76
N ASP A 240 -9.33 -7.35 10.88
CA ASP A 240 -7.92 -7.30 11.24
C ASP A 240 -7.25 -6.11 10.52
N VAL A 241 -7.48 -4.91 11.05
CA VAL A 241 -6.94 -3.64 10.52
C VAL A 241 -5.87 -3.11 11.45
N ARG A 242 -4.65 -2.93 10.96
CA ARG A 242 -3.48 -2.59 11.76
C ARG A 242 -2.95 -1.22 11.40
N LEU A 243 -2.91 -0.36 12.39
CA LEU A 243 -2.38 1.00 12.30
C LEU A 243 -0.98 1.05 12.89
N THR A 244 -0.14 1.92 12.36
CA THR A 244 1.17 2.19 12.94
C THR A 244 1.45 3.68 13.04
N VAL A 245 2.25 4.07 14.04
CA VAL A 245 2.64 5.47 14.31
C VAL A 245 4.10 5.52 14.70
N ALA A 246 4.80 6.60 14.33
CA ALA A 246 6.12 6.92 14.83
C ALA A 246 6.01 7.90 15.99
N TYR A 247 6.67 7.60 17.14
CA TYR A 247 6.67 8.45 18.34
C TYR A 247 7.96 9.26 18.43
N HIS A 248 7.84 10.58 18.56
CA HIS A 248 8.96 11.49 18.71
C HIS A 248 8.85 12.25 20.04
N ARG A 249 9.90 12.18 20.88
CA ARG A 249 9.88 12.81 22.22
C ARG A 249 9.72 14.33 22.16
N ASP A 250 10.22 14.96 21.13
CA ASP A 250 10.24 16.40 20.92
C ASP A 250 9.07 16.94 20.10
N ASN A 251 8.23 16.06 19.54
CA ASN A 251 7.13 16.45 18.67
C ASN A 251 5.88 15.57 18.86
N LEU A 252 4.98 16.02 19.73
CA LEU A 252 3.71 15.33 19.97
C LEU A 252 2.81 15.34 18.73
N GLY A 253 2.80 16.44 17.98
CA GLY A 253 1.92 16.60 16.82
C GLY A 253 2.14 15.54 15.75
N ALA A 254 3.38 15.13 15.53
CA ALA A 254 3.71 14.10 14.55
C ALA A 254 2.94 12.79 14.80
N ALA A 255 2.91 12.32 16.06
CA ALA A 255 2.20 11.10 16.42
C ALA A 255 0.67 11.26 16.34
N LEU A 256 0.13 12.40 16.82
CA LEU A 256 -1.31 12.63 16.85
C LEU A 256 -1.90 12.76 15.45
N TYR A 257 -1.26 13.55 14.58
CA TYR A 257 -1.73 13.71 13.19
C TYR A 257 -1.60 12.41 12.40
N ALA A 258 -0.51 11.66 12.61
CA ALA A 258 -0.36 10.36 11.99
C ALA A 258 -1.45 9.38 12.47
N ALA A 259 -1.74 9.32 13.78
CA ALA A 259 -2.78 8.45 14.31
C ALA A 259 -4.17 8.74 13.73
N ILE A 260 -4.53 10.03 13.60
CA ILE A 260 -5.82 10.42 13.00
C ILE A 260 -5.83 10.10 11.49
N HIS A 261 -4.73 10.33 10.79
CA HIS A 261 -4.60 10.03 9.36
C HIS A 261 -4.76 8.52 9.11
N GLU A 262 -3.95 7.69 9.78
CA GLU A 262 -4.05 6.24 9.67
C GLU A 262 -5.38 5.70 10.20
N GLY A 263 -5.95 6.36 11.23
CA GLY A 263 -7.29 6.08 11.72
C GLY A 263 -8.37 6.28 10.67
N GLY A 264 -8.23 7.30 9.81
CA GLY A 264 -9.12 7.51 8.67
C GLY A 264 -9.11 6.35 7.68
N HIS A 265 -7.92 5.86 7.32
CA HIS A 265 -7.77 4.63 6.52
C HIS A 265 -8.35 3.43 7.26
N GLY A 266 -8.06 3.29 8.57
CA GLY A 266 -8.58 2.19 9.38
C GLY A 266 -10.11 2.15 9.45
N LEU A 267 -10.76 3.31 9.59
CA LEU A 267 -12.23 3.41 9.56
C LEU A 267 -12.82 3.03 8.20
N TYR A 268 -12.14 3.39 7.11
CA TYR A 268 -12.53 2.96 5.78
C TYR A 268 -12.49 1.43 5.66
N GLU A 269 -11.37 0.82 6.01
CA GLU A 269 -11.20 -0.64 5.95
C GLU A 269 -12.20 -1.39 6.85
N GLN A 270 -12.40 -0.94 8.10
CA GLN A 270 -13.38 -1.53 9.01
C GLN A 270 -14.83 -1.34 8.54
N GLY A 271 -15.10 -0.31 7.72
CA GLY A 271 -16.41 0.00 7.16
C GLY A 271 -16.77 -0.77 5.89
N LEU A 272 -15.82 -1.50 5.29
CA LEU A 272 -16.07 -2.28 4.08
C LEU A 272 -17.01 -3.47 4.35
N PRO A 273 -17.93 -3.79 3.41
CA PRO A 273 -18.83 -4.92 3.55
C PRO A 273 -18.07 -6.26 3.60
N SER A 274 -18.26 -7.05 4.65
CA SER A 274 -17.56 -8.33 4.82
C SER A 274 -17.85 -9.33 3.69
N GLU A 275 -19.02 -9.25 3.08
CA GLU A 275 -19.46 -10.11 1.96
C GLU A 275 -18.72 -9.81 0.64
N LEU A 276 -18.08 -8.65 0.51
CA LEU A 276 -17.29 -8.28 -0.66
C LEU A 276 -15.79 -8.52 -0.46
N MET A 277 -15.37 -8.96 0.73
CA MET A 277 -13.98 -9.27 1.01
C MET A 277 -13.52 -10.48 0.22
N GLY A 278 -12.42 -10.33 -0.53
CA GLY A 278 -11.84 -11.39 -1.34
C GLY A 278 -12.64 -11.75 -2.60
N THR A 279 -13.46 -10.81 -3.11
CA THR A 279 -14.23 -11.02 -4.36
C THR A 279 -13.57 -10.35 -5.55
#